data_555d42f72d5c1bbe63b5ad2d0c2ac8b6
#
_entry.id   555d42f72d5c1bbe63b5ad2d0c2ac8b6
#
_cell.length_a   1.000
_cell.length_b   1.000
_cell.length_c   1.000
_cell.angle_alpha   90.00
_cell.angle_beta   90.00
_cell.angle_gamma   90.00
#
_symmetry.space_group_name_H-M   'P 1'
#
loop_
_entity.id
_entity.type
_entity.pdbx_description
1 polymer ?
#
loop_
_entity_poly.entity_id
_entity_poly.type
_entity_poly.pdbx_seq_one_letter_code
_entity_poly.pdbx_strand_id
1 'polypeptide(L)'
;MLKPDCIFESSWEVCNKVGGIYTVLSTRAKTLQDAMKDQIIFIGPDFWQEKESPYFREDKALFAEWQWEAKENGLTVRVGRWTIPGEPIAILVDFRPFFEKKNEIYAWLWEHYHVDSLHAYGDYDEASMFSYAAALVVESYYNHYLLKTKKRVIYHANEWMCGLGALYINNVLPQIGTIFTTHATSIGRSIAGNQKPLYDYLFAYHGDQMADELNMQSKHSIEKQTAMFVDCFTTVSDITANECKELLDKPVDVVLPNGFDNSFVPKGAAFTKKRKAARRRLLEVANALLGESLDDDTLIVSTSGRYEFRNKGIDVFVEAMNRLLRDKELKKKVLAFIEVPGWVGEPRKDLQERLASGQSFDTPLEVPQVTHWLHNMSHDNVLGMMKYYDMHNRKEDNVKVIFLPCYLDSKDGIMDMTYYDVVLGNDLCIYPSYYEPWGYTPLEAVAFKVPCITTDLAGFGLWANKVFGHYGELEDGVKVIHRTDYNYSEVADAIKDTVAAFSAMSKKQVDECRKHADELSKKALWSEFIKYYYEAYDIALRKAEERMKAKQ
;
A
#
# COMPACT_ATOMS: atom_id res chain seq x y z
N MET A 1 2.19 -8.65 -29.61
CA MET A 1 2.72 -8.29 -28.29
C MET A 1 3.89 -9.20 -27.99
N LEU A 2 5.09 -8.63 -27.79
CA LEU A 2 6.27 -9.39 -27.39
C LEU A 2 6.12 -9.86 -25.96
N LYS A 3 6.64 -11.05 -25.67
CA LYS A 3 6.61 -11.63 -24.31
C LYS A 3 8.04 -11.87 -23.84
N PRO A 4 8.33 -11.64 -22.57
CA PRO A 4 9.63 -11.99 -21.99
C PRO A 4 9.76 -13.51 -21.82
N ASP A 5 10.99 -14.00 -22.00
CA ASP A 5 11.38 -15.37 -21.68
C ASP A 5 11.93 -15.49 -20.25
N CYS A 6 12.39 -14.35 -19.69
CA CYS A 6 12.88 -14.26 -18.32
C CYS A 6 12.63 -12.84 -17.79
N ILE A 7 12.18 -12.76 -16.53
CA ILE A 7 11.98 -11.50 -15.81
C ILE A 7 12.80 -11.53 -14.53
N PHE A 8 13.59 -10.48 -14.32
CA PHE A 8 14.15 -10.14 -13.02
C PHE A 8 13.38 -8.97 -12.44
N GLU A 9 12.90 -9.10 -11.23
CA GLU A 9 12.19 -8.02 -10.56
C GLU A 9 12.81 -7.73 -9.19
N SER A 10 13.30 -6.51 -9.02
CA SER A 10 13.95 -6.07 -7.78
C SER A 10 13.06 -5.16 -6.96
N SER A 11 13.09 -5.36 -5.66
CA SER A 11 12.46 -4.49 -4.68
C SER A 11 13.12 -4.65 -3.31
N TRP A 12 13.19 -3.56 -2.57
CA TRP A 12 13.57 -3.56 -1.16
C TRP A 12 12.68 -4.48 -0.30
N GLU A 13 11.46 -4.72 -0.77
CA GLU A 13 10.45 -5.51 -0.05
C GLU A 13 10.36 -6.98 -0.51
N VAL A 14 11.24 -7.46 -1.35
CA VAL A 14 11.34 -8.90 -1.66
C VAL A 14 11.87 -9.64 -0.44
N CYS A 15 11.12 -10.61 0.06
CA CYS A 15 11.41 -11.36 1.31
C CYS A 15 11.63 -10.43 2.53
N ASN A 16 11.09 -9.23 2.48
CA ASN A 16 11.25 -8.20 3.50
C ASN A 16 9.94 -7.40 3.63
N LYS A 17 9.14 -7.74 4.63
CA LYS A 17 7.80 -7.14 4.80
C LYS A 17 7.91 -5.79 5.50
N VAL A 18 7.80 -4.71 4.73
CA VAL A 18 7.85 -3.32 5.22
C VAL A 18 6.51 -2.60 4.99
N GLY A 19 5.97 -2.66 3.77
CA GLY A 19 4.81 -1.84 3.41
C GLY A 19 3.95 -2.39 2.27
N GLY A 20 3.32 -1.48 1.54
CA GLY A 20 2.35 -1.81 0.48
C GLY A 20 2.97 -2.47 -0.76
N ILE A 21 4.25 -2.22 -1.04
CA ILE A 21 4.93 -2.84 -2.17
C ILE A 21 5.07 -4.35 -1.95
N TYR A 22 5.34 -4.78 -0.70
CA TYR A 22 5.30 -6.19 -0.34
C TYR A 22 3.97 -6.84 -0.75
N THR A 23 2.86 -6.18 -0.46
CA THR A 23 1.52 -6.69 -0.82
C THR A 23 1.36 -6.79 -2.33
N VAL A 24 1.78 -5.79 -3.09
CA VAL A 24 1.74 -5.81 -4.56
C VAL A 24 2.50 -7.03 -5.10
N LEU A 25 3.77 -7.17 -4.73
CA LEU A 25 4.64 -8.21 -5.26
C LEU A 25 4.21 -9.60 -4.80
N SER A 26 3.96 -9.78 -3.51
CA SER A 26 3.66 -11.08 -2.93
C SER A 26 2.31 -11.65 -3.39
N THR A 27 1.33 -10.80 -3.63
CA THR A 27 0.00 -11.25 -4.11
C THR A 27 -0.05 -11.43 -5.62
N ARG A 28 0.78 -10.71 -6.38
CA ARG A 28 0.89 -10.86 -7.84
C ARG A 28 1.78 -12.05 -8.24
N ALA A 29 2.74 -12.40 -7.42
CA ALA A 29 3.78 -13.38 -7.74
C ALA A 29 3.22 -14.70 -8.27
N LYS A 30 2.14 -15.22 -7.65
CA LYS A 30 1.52 -16.48 -8.11
C LYS A 30 1.05 -16.40 -9.56
N THR A 31 0.43 -15.30 -9.96
CA THR A 31 -0.04 -15.10 -11.34
C THR A 31 1.11 -15.16 -12.35
N LEU A 32 2.23 -14.52 -12.04
CA LEU A 32 3.43 -14.58 -12.89
C LEU A 32 4.11 -15.95 -12.85
N GLN A 33 4.20 -16.56 -11.67
CA GLN A 33 4.81 -17.89 -11.50
C GLN A 33 4.04 -18.96 -12.27
N ASP A 34 2.70 -18.92 -12.24
CA ASP A 34 1.86 -19.86 -12.98
C ASP A 34 2.04 -19.71 -14.50
N ALA A 35 2.23 -18.49 -14.99
CA ALA A 35 2.43 -18.20 -16.41
C ALA A 35 3.85 -18.49 -16.89
N MET A 36 4.86 -18.15 -16.12
CA MET A 36 6.27 -18.15 -16.53
C MET A 36 7.11 -19.21 -15.84
N LYS A 37 6.58 -19.87 -14.81
CA LYS A 37 7.31 -20.83 -13.98
C LYS A 37 8.56 -20.15 -13.38
N ASP A 38 9.64 -20.86 -13.29
CA ASP A 38 10.91 -20.37 -12.73
C ASP A 38 11.67 -19.39 -13.65
N GLN A 39 10.98 -18.79 -14.62
CA GLN A 39 11.52 -17.71 -15.44
C GLN A 39 11.19 -16.32 -14.87
N ILE A 40 10.47 -16.24 -13.76
CA ILE A 40 10.35 -15.03 -12.95
C ILE A 40 11.23 -15.17 -11.70
N ILE A 41 12.16 -14.24 -11.52
CA ILE A 41 13.15 -14.23 -10.44
C ILE A 41 13.07 -12.90 -9.71
N PHE A 42 12.75 -12.95 -8.42
CA PHE A 42 12.74 -11.78 -7.55
C PHE A 42 14.10 -11.57 -6.90
N ILE A 43 14.51 -10.31 -6.75
CA ILE A 43 15.78 -9.94 -6.13
C ILE A 43 15.51 -9.02 -4.95
N GLY A 44 16.01 -9.38 -3.78
CA GLY A 44 15.84 -8.63 -2.55
C GLY A 44 17.14 -8.50 -1.74
N PRO A 45 17.15 -7.62 -0.73
CA PRO A 45 18.28 -7.48 0.18
C PRO A 45 18.38 -8.66 1.15
N ASP A 46 19.58 -9.12 1.42
CA ASP A 46 19.80 -10.16 2.44
C ASP A 46 20.03 -9.55 3.83
N PHE A 47 18.94 -9.24 4.51
CA PHE A 47 18.98 -8.80 5.91
C PHE A 47 19.14 -9.95 6.90
N TRP A 48 18.82 -11.17 6.48
CA TRP A 48 18.84 -12.36 7.33
C TRP A 48 20.20 -13.04 7.39
N GLN A 49 20.99 -12.90 6.32
CA GLN A 49 22.33 -13.49 6.19
C GLN A 49 22.30 -15.00 6.44
N GLU A 50 23.01 -15.47 7.45
CA GLU A 50 23.07 -16.91 7.81
C GLU A 50 21.87 -17.35 8.68
N LYS A 51 21.00 -16.43 9.07
CA LYS A 51 19.83 -16.73 9.91
C LYS A 51 18.66 -17.21 9.06
N GLU A 52 17.80 -18.03 9.67
CA GLU A 52 16.54 -18.41 9.05
C GLU A 52 15.59 -17.21 8.94
N SER A 53 14.95 -17.07 7.78
CA SER A 53 13.94 -16.05 7.50
C SER A 53 12.55 -16.67 7.44
N PRO A 54 11.52 -16.05 8.02
CA PRO A 54 10.15 -16.50 7.84
C PRO A 54 9.63 -16.29 6.41
N TYR A 55 10.35 -15.52 5.59
CA TYR A 55 9.94 -15.15 4.24
C TYR A 55 10.70 -15.89 3.14
N PHE A 56 11.75 -16.61 3.47
CA PHE A 56 12.66 -17.19 2.50
C PHE A 56 13.11 -18.59 2.89
N ARG A 57 13.03 -19.52 1.96
CA ARG A 57 13.55 -20.88 2.09
C ARG A 57 14.71 -21.07 1.12
N GLU A 58 15.92 -21.12 1.65
CA GLU A 58 17.12 -21.30 0.84
C GLU A 58 17.15 -22.66 0.14
N ASP A 59 17.61 -22.67 -1.10
CA ASP A 59 17.88 -23.87 -1.90
C ASP A 59 19.27 -23.76 -2.53
N LYS A 60 20.26 -24.35 -1.89
CA LYS A 60 21.65 -24.32 -2.33
C LYS A 60 21.91 -25.06 -3.64
N ALA A 61 21.02 -25.94 -4.04
CA ALA A 61 21.15 -26.67 -5.30
C ALA A 61 20.68 -25.85 -6.50
N LEU A 62 19.80 -24.87 -6.27
CA LEU A 62 19.25 -24.03 -7.32
C LEU A 62 20.33 -23.06 -7.83
N PHE A 63 20.69 -23.16 -9.10
CA PHE A 63 21.76 -22.38 -9.73
C PHE A 63 23.14 -22.52 -9.04
N ALA A 64 23.47 -23.71 -8.54
CA ALA A 64 24.67 -23.94 -7.72
C ALA A 64 25.97 -23.50 -8.40
N GLU A 65 26.14 -23.79 -9.69
CA GLU A 65 27.33 -23.38 -10.46
C GLU A 65 27.48 -21.86 -10.52
N TRP A 66 26.38 -21.16 -10.80
CA TRP A 66 26.36 -19.72 -10.83
C TRP A 66 26.57 -19.10 -9.44
N GLN A 67 26.00 -19.69 -8.39
CA GLN A 67 26.23 -19.20 -7.02
C GLN A 67 27.72 -19.25 -6.65
N TRP A 68 28.40 -20.31 -7.05
CA TRP A 68 29.86 -20.43 -6.82
C TRP A 68 30.61 -19.35 -7.61
N GLU A 69 30.34 -19.19 -8.90
CA GLU A 69 30.97 -18.18 -9.76
C GLU A 69 30.73 -16.75 -9.24
N ALA A 70 29.49 -16.43 -8.83
CA ALA A 70 29.14 -15.14 -8.26
C ALA A 70 29.96 -14.83 -7.00
N LYS A 71 30.11 -15.82 -6.11
CA LYS A 71 30.89 -15.68 -4.90
C LYS A 71 32.37 -15.42 -5.19
N GLU A 72 32.98 -16.17 -6.13
CA GLU A 72 34.35 -15.96 -6.55
C GLU A 72 34.57 -14.55 -7.13
N ASN A 73 33.55 -13.96 -7.72
CA ASN A 73 33.58 -12.59 -8.25
C ASN A 73 33.17 -11.53 -7.22
N GLY A 74 33.07 -11.88 -5.94
CA GLY A 74 32.79 -10.96 -4.84
C GLY A 74 31.31 -10.60 -4.66
N LEU A 75 30.40 -11.40 -5.25
CA LEU A 75 28.96 -11.20 -5.15
C LEU A 75 28.34 -12.28 -4.25
N THR A 76 28.02 -11.93 -3.01
CA THR A 76 27.44 -12.88 -2.05
C THR A 76 25.93 -12.92 -2.19
N VAL A 77 25.43 -14.08 -2.62
CA VAL A 77 23.99 -14.30 -2.85
C VAL A 77 23.49 -15.54 -2.10
N ARG A 78 22.21 -15.53 -1.78
CA ARG A 78 21.46 -16.71 -1.34
C ARG A 78 20.30 -16.91 -2.31
N VAL A 79 20.15 -18.13 -2.82
CA VAL A 79 19.10 -18.49 -3.78
C VAL A 79 18.10 -19.43 -3.12
N GLY A 80 16.83 -19.25 -3.39
CA GLY A 80 15.78 -20.10 -2.85
C GLY A 80 14.41 -19.71 -3.31
N ARG A 81 13.43 -19.93 -2.44
CA ARG A 81 12.02 -19.65 -2.69
C ARG A 81 11.49 -18.61 -1.71
N TRP A 82 10.78 -17.64 -2.23
CA TRP A 82 9.98 -16.73 -1.40
C TRP A 82 8.77 -17.49 -0.87
N THR A 83 8.56 -17.52 0.46
CA THR A 83 7.51 -18.30 1.13
C THR A 83 6.14 -17.63 1.06
N ILE A 84 5.68 -17.41 -0.16
CA ILE A 84 4.40 -16.80 -0.51
C ILE A 84 3.66 -17.70 -1.53
N PRO A 85 2.38 -17.49 -1.82
CA PRO A 85 1.68 -18.26 -2.84
C PRO A 85 2.40 -18.23 -4.19
N GLY A 86 2.59 -19.40 -4.80
CA GLY A 86 3.35 -19.61 -6.03
C GLY A 86 4.82 -19.93 -5.80
N GLU A 87 5.36 -19.68 -4.61
CA GLU A 87 6.75 -19.95 -4.21
C GLU A 87 7.78 -19.59 -5.31
N PRO A 88 7.80 -18.32 -5.79
CA PRO A 88 8.70 -17.92 -6.86
C PRO A 88 10.15 -17.96 -6.39
N ILE A 89 11.06 -18.07 -7.35
CA ILE A 89 12.51 -17.97 -7.05
C ILE A 89 12.80 -16.57 -6.52
N ALA A 90 13.58 -16.52 -5.45
CA ALA A 90 14.15 -15.29 -4.93
C ALA A 90 15.67 -15.42 -4.78
N ILE A 91 16.37 -14.35 -5.12
CA ILE A 91 17.80 -14.19 -4.90
C ILE A 91 17.97 -13.04 -3.92
N LEU A 92 18.54 -13.34 -2.75
CA LEU A 92 18.88 -12.34 -1.76
C LEU A 92 20.37 -12.00 -1.89
N VAL A 93 20.69 -10.71 -1.92
CA VAL A 93 22.06 -10.24 -2.10
C VAL A 93 22.55 -9.43 -0.91
N ASP A 94 23.79 -9.71 -0.47
CA ASP A 94 24.46 -8.88 0.51
C ASP A 94 25.06 -7.65 -0.18
N PHE A 95 24.51 -6.49 0.12
CA PHE A 95 24.91 -5.22 -0.48
C PHE A 95 25.92 -4.43 0.34
N ARG A 96 26.20 -4.84 1.59
CA ARG A 96 27.11 -4.11 2.48
C ARG A 96 28.53 -3.92 1.94
N PRO A 97 29.15 -4.89 1.24
CA PRO A 97 30.49 -4.70 0.69
C PRO A 97 30.60 -3.54 -0.30
N PHE A 98 29.50 -3.14 -0.94
CA PHE A 98 29.52 -2.08 -1.96
C PHE A 98 29.63 -0.67 -1.37
N PHE A 99 29.44 -0.51 -0.06
CA PHE A 99 29.69 0.77 0.60
C PHE A 99 31.13 1.26 0.45
N GLU A 100 32.08 0.35 0.30
CA GLU A 100 33.49 0.70 0.03
C GLU A 100 33.67 1.42 -1.31
N LYS A 101 32.80 1.13 -2.28
CA LYS A 101 32.80 1.74 -3.62
C LYS A 101 31.73 2.82 -3.82
N LYS A 102 31.06 3.22 -2.75
CA LYS A 102 29.92 4.13 -2.81
C LYS A 102 30.22 5.40 -3.62
N ASN A 103 31.35 6.04 -3.34
CA ASN A 103 31.72 7.28 -4.02
C ASN A 103 32.00 7.09 -5.51
N GLU A 104 32.60 5.97 -5.89
CA GLU A 104 32.84 5.62 -7.30
C GLU A 104 31.51 5.37 -8.02
N ILE A 105 30.57 4.66 -7.37
CA ILE A 105 29.24 4.39 -7.90
C ILE A 105 28.46 5.69 -8.10
N TYR A 106 28.51 6.61 -7.14
CA TYR A 106 27.83 7.90 -7.25
C TYR A 106 28.47 8.83 -8.30
N ALA A 107 29.79 8.80 -8.44
CA ALA A 107 30.48 9.49 -9.53
C ALA A 107 30.04 8.97 -10.90
N TRP A 108 29.95 7.65 -11.05
CA TRP A 108 29.44 7.01 -12.28
C TRP A 108 27.99 7.44 -12.60
N LEU A 109 27.11 7.49 -11.58
CA LEU A 109 25.73 7.95 -11.74
C LEU A 109 25.67 9.41 -12.22
N TRP A 110 26.50 10.26 -11.65
CA TRP A 110 26.58 11.67 -12.05
C TRP A 110 27.07 11.82 -13.50
N GLU A 111 28.15 11.13 -13.83
CA GLU A 111 28.77 11.21 -15.15
C GLU A 111 27.84 10.70 -16.28
N HIS A 112 27.07 9.66 -16.03
CA HIS A 112 26.24 9.03 -17.04
C HIS A 112 24.80 9.57 -17.07
N TYR A 113 24.25 9.96 -15.94
CA TYR A 113 22.83 10.26 -15.81
C TYR A 113 22.53 11.56 -15.05
N HIS A 114 23.54 12.28 -14.59
CA HIS A 114 23.40 13.50 -13.78
C HIS A 114 22.52 13.31 -12.53
N VAL A 115 22.63 12.16 -11.88
CA VAL A 115 21.95 11.90 -10.62
C VAL A 115 22.71 12.55 -9.47
N ASP A 116 22.06 13.43 -8.74
CA ASP A 116 22.60 14.03 -7.53
C ASP A 116 22.61 13.02 -6.38
N SER A 117 23.77 12.73 -5.82
CA SER A 117 23.93 11.93 -4.61
C SER A 117 24.65 12.68 -3.47
N LEU A 118 24.98 13.96 -3.69
CA LEU A 118 25.66 14.79 -2.69
C LEU A 118 24.74 15.22 -1.55
N HIS A 119 23.44 15.27 -1.80
CA HIS A 119 22.40 15.61 -0.81
C HIS A 119 21.74 14.36 -0.23
N ALA A 120 22.42 13.22 -0.29
CA ALA A 120 21.94 11.96 0.26
C ALA A 120 21.83 12.01 1.78
N TYR A 121 20.71 11.50 2.30
CA TYR A 121 20.48 11.32 3.73
C TYR A 121 19.52 10.17 3.98
N GLY A 122 19.41 9.77 5.25
CA GLY A 122 18.51 8.70 5.65
C GLY A 122 18.87 7.36 5.00
N ASP A 123 17.90 6.74 4.36
CA ASP A 123 17.98 5.43 3.74
C ASP A 123 18.51 5.44 2.28
N TYR A 124 18.94 6.58 1.76
CA TYR A 124 19.39 6.70 0.37
C TYR A 124 20.59 5.80 0.06
N ASP A 125 21.60 5.79 0.93
CA ASP A 125 22.83 5.03 0.71
C ASP A 125 22.57 3.52 0.74
N GLU A 126 21.80 3.04 1.71
CA GLU A 126 21.46 1.61 1.81
C GLU A 126 20.67 1.14 0.59
N ALA A 127 19.64 1.88 0.20
CA ALA A 127 18.83 1.57 -0.96
C ALA A 127 19.66 1.57 -2.24
N SER A 128 20.55 2.57 -2.41
CA SER A 128 21.41 2.70 -3.59
C SER A 128 22.41 1.56 -3.69
N MET A 129 23.03 1.16 -2.58
CA MET A 129 23.98 0.02 -2.58
C MET A 129 23.26 -1.30 -2.85
N PHE A 130 22.07 -1.49 -2.28
CA PHE A 130 21.24 -2.65 -2.64
C PHE A 130 20.88 -2.65 -4.12
N SER A 131 20.44 -1.53 -4.66
CA SER A 131 20.05 -1.39 -6.07
C SER A 131 21.21 -1.76 -7.01
N TYR A 132 22.41 -1.28 -6.69
CA TYR A 132 23.61 -1.61 -7.42
C TYR A 132 23.92 -3.12 -7.34
N ALA A 133 23.88 -3.70 -6.15
CA ALA A 133 24.10 -5.13 -5.94
C ALA A 133 23.08 -5.98 -6.71
N ALA A 134 21.81 -5.59 -6.70
CA ALA A 134 20.75 -6.27 -7.46
C ALA A 134 21.03 -6.25 -8.97
N ALA A 135 21.52 -5.13 -9.51
CA ALA A 135 21.92 -5.05 -10.91
C ALA A 135 23.09 -5.96 -11.23
N LEU A 136 24.09 -6.07 -10.34
CA LEU A 136 25.22 -6.99 -10.51
C LEU A 136 24.76 -8.46 -10.49
N VAL A 137 23.75 -8.79 -9.69
CA VAL A 137 23.14 -10.13 -9.71
C VAL A 137 22.58 -10.43 -11.11
N VAL A 138 21.83 -9.49 -11.68
CA VAL A 138 21.26 -9.65 -13.04
C VAL A 138 22.38 -9.79 -14.07
N GLU A 139 23.38 -8.93 -14.03
CA GLU A 139 24.52 -8.97 -14.97
C GLU A 139 25.26 -10.30 -14.90
N SER A 140 25.60 -10.74 -13.68
CA SER A 140 26.29 -12.01 -13.45
C SER A 140 25.48 -13.22 -13.93
N TYR A 141 24.19 -13.27 -13.58
CA TYR A 141 23.30 -14.35 -14.00
C TYR A 141 23.10 -14.34 -15.53
N TYR A 142 22.91 -13.15 -16.11
CA TYR A 142 22.75 -12.98 -17.55
C TYR A 142 23.98 -13.49 -18.31
N ASN A 143 25.17 -13.10 -17.90
CA ASN A 143 26.41 -13.52 -18.53
C ASN A 143 26.63 -15.04 -18.43
N HIS A 144 26.23 -15.65 -17.33
CA HIS A 144 26.38 -17.09 -17.13
C HIS A 144 25.38 -17.91 -17.96
N TYR A 145 24.08 -17.57 -17.90
CA TYR A 145 23.01 -18.40 -18.48
C TYR A 145 22.38 -17.87 -19.76
N LEU A 146 22.37 -16.57 -19.98
CA LEU A 146 21.50 -15.94 -20.99
C LEU A 146 22.25 -15.31 -22.17
N LEU A 147 23.50 -14.92 -21.99
CA LEU A 147 24.28 -14.14 -22.98
C LEU A 147 24.31 -14.81 -24.37
N LYS A 148 24.43 -16.13 -24.42
CA LYS A 148 24.49 -16.90 -25.69
C LYS A 148 23.13 -17.35 -26.20
N THR A 149 22.05 -16.91 -25.53
CA THR A 149 20.68 -17.26 -25.90
C THR A 149 20.02 -16.13 -26.69
N LYS A 150 18.91 -16.44 -27.34
CA LYS A 150 18.06 -15.42 -27.96
C LYS A 150 16.87 -15.03 -27.07
N LYS A 151 16.97 -15.30 -25.76
CA LYS A 151 15.90 -15.05 -24.82
C LYS A 151 15.68 -13.55 -24.63
N ARG A 152 14.42 -13.14 -24.60
CA ARG A 152 13.97 -11.78 -24.26
C ARG A 152 13.93 -11.64 -22.75
N VAL A 153 14.68 -10.70 -22.23
CA VAL A 153 14.85 -10.49 -20.78
C VAL A 153 14.31 -9.12 -20.38
N ILE A 154 13.59 -9.08 -19.27
CA ILE A 154 13.13 -7.86 -18.62
C ILE A 154 13.85 -7.72 -17.26
N TYR A 155 14.24 -6.50 -16.94
CA TYR A 155 14.59 -6.05 -15.61
C TYR A 155 13.55 -5.04 -15.12
N HIS A 156 12.83 -5.39 -14.08
CA HIS A 156 11.77 -4.55 -13.49
C HIS A 156 12.20 -4.05 -12.11
N ALA A 157 12.40 -2.74 -11.99
CA ALA A 157 12.79 -2.06 -10.76
C ALA A 157 11.58 -1.38 -10.11
N ASN A 158 11.40 -1.62 -8.81
CA ASN A 158 10.32 -1.02 -8.01
C ASN A 158 10.85 0.09 -7.12
N GLU A 159 10.28 1.27 -7.24
CA GLU A 159 10.58 2.48 -6.47
C GLU A 159 11.96 3.10 -6.76
N TRP A 160 12.13 4.35 -6.31
CA TRP A 160 13.42 5.06 -6.39
C TRP A 160 14.57 4.24 -5.78
N MET A 161 14.25 3.43 -4.78
CA MET A 161 15.19 2.55 -4.09
C MET A 161 15.88 1.54 -5.02
N CYS A 162 15.27 1.22 -6.14
CA CYS A 162 15.81 0.33 -7.17
C CYS A 162 16.23 1.05 -8.47
N GLY A 163 16.18 2.38 -8.46
CA GLY A 163 16.45 3.20 -9.67
C GLY A 163 17.87 3.07 -10.19
N LEU A 164 18.86 3.08 -9.31
CA LEU A 164 20.27 2.94 -9.69
C LEU A 164 20.52 1.68 -10.51
N GLY A 165 19.97 0.56 -10.06
CA GLY A 165 20.10 -0.73 -10.75
C GLY A 165 19.48 -0.72 -12.15
N ALA A 166 18.32 -0.06 -12.31
CA ALA A 166 17.69 0.09 -13.60
C ALA A 166 18.55 0.90 -14.56
N LEU A 167 19.15 2.00 -14.10
CA LEU A 167 20.08 2.82 -14.89
C LEU A 167 21.36 2.03 -15.27
N TYR A 168 21.91 1.27 -14.32
CA TYR A 168 23.06 0.42 -14.56
C TYR A 168 22.77 -0.61 -15.66
N ILE A 169 21.69 -1.36 -15.54
CA ILE A 169 21.30 -2.38 -16.55
C ILE A 169 21.03 -1.74 -17.90
N ASN A 170 20.35 -0.61 -17.95
CA ASN A 170 20.09 0.12 -19.19
C ASN A 170 21.39 0.50 -19.92
N ASN A 171 22.43 0.86 -19.19
CA ASN A 171 23.74 1.21 -19.73
C ASN A 171 24.58 -0.02 -20.14
N VAL A 172 24.70 -0.98 -19.22
CA VAL A 172 25.68 -2.09 -19.35
C VAL A 172 25.12 -3.28 -20.16
N LEU A 173 23.82 -3.51 -20.08
CA LEU A 173 23.10 -4.60 -20.77
C LEU A 173 21.96 -4.05 -21.63
N PRO A 174 22.27 -3.28 -22.69
CA PRO A 174 21.26 -2.56 -23.47
C PRO A 174 20.26 -3.46 -24.20
N GLN A 175 20.53 -4.75 -24.30
CA GLN A 175 19.63 -5.76 -24.89
C GLN A 175 18.52 -6.18 -23.92
N ILE A 176 18.62 -5.87 -22.62
CA ILE A 176 17.57 -6.12 -21.62
C ILE A 176 16.56 -4.96 -21.66
N GLY A 177 15.27 -5.29 -21.71
CA GLY A 177 14.21 -4.29 -21.55
C GLY A 177 14.09 -3.88 -20.08
N THR A 178 14.16 -2.58 -19.81
CA THR A 178 14.08 -2.04 -18.45
C THR A 178 12.71 -1.44 -18.17
N ILE A 179 12.15 -1.75 -16.99
CA ILE A 179 10.90 -1.17 -16.50
C ILE A 179 11.17 -0.57 -15.12
N PHE A 180 10.63 0.61 -14.89
CA PHE A 180 10.63 1.26 -13.59
C PHE A 180 9.21 1.57 -13.17
N THR A 181 8.82 1.12 -11.95
CA THR A 181 7.55 1.46 -11.34
C THR A 181 7.79 2.34 -10.13
N THR A 182 7.31 3.58 -10.15
CA THR A 182 7.16 4.38 -8.94
C THR A 182 5.78 4.15 -8.35
N HIS A 183 5.72 3.79 -7.07
CA HIS A 183 4.47 3.53 -6.35
C HIS A 183 3.90 4.79 -5.70
N ALA A 184 4.75 5.79 -5.50
CA ALA A 184 4.42 7.16 -5.13
C ALA A 184 5.63 8.01 -5.47
N THR A 185 5.44 9.18 -6.06
CA THR A 185 6.59 10.07 -6.28
C THR A 185 7.14 10.53 -4.92
N SER A 186 8.46 10.47 -4.74
CA SER A 186 9.10 10.89 -3.50
C SER A 186 8.81 12.35 -3.20
N ILE A 187 8.86 13.19 -4.22
CA ILE A 187 8.58 14.63 -4.07
C ILE A 187 7.09 14.93 -3.82
N GLY A 188 6.17 14.25 -4.50
CA GLY A 188 4.72 14.41 -4.26
C GLY A 188 4.34 14.01 -2.84
N ARG A 189 4.86 12.88 -2.38
CA ARG A 189 4.68 12.43 -0.99
C ARG A 189 5.26 13.45 0.02
N SER A 190 6.40 14.05 -0.27
CA SER A 190 7.03 15.05 0.58
C SER A 190 6.23 16.36 0.61
N ILE A 191 5.70 16.83 -0.50
CA ILE A 191 4.83 18.01 -0.56
C ILE A 191 3.59 17.79 0.31
N ALA A 192 2.89 16.66 0.12
CA ALA A 192 1.72 16.31 0.91
C ALA A 192 2.05 16.11 2.40
N GLY A 193 3.16 15.44 2.70
CA GLY A 193 3.62 15.18 4.07
C GLY A 193 4.02 16.45 4.84
N ASN A 194 4.47 17.48 4.14
CA ASN A 194 4.75 18.80 4.71
C ASN A 194 3.52 19.73 4.72
N GLN A 195 2.33 19.18 4.52
CA GLN A 195 1.06 19.91 4.56
C GLN A 195 0.94 21.04 3.53
N LYS A 196 1.73 20.96 2.46
CA LYS A 196 1.60 21.89 1.34
C LYS A 196 0.48 21.43 0.41
N PRO A 197 -0.27 22.36 -0.21
CA PRO A 197 -1.31 22.00 -1.18
C PRO A 197 -0.66 21.36 -2.43
N LEU A 198 -0.95 20.09 -2.66
CA LEU A 198 -0.35 19.35 -3.77
C LEU A 198 -1.19 19.44 -5.04
N TYR A 199 -2.48 19.10 -4.95
CA TYR A 199 -3.27 18.77 -6.13
C TYR A 199 -3.80 20.01 -6.86
N ASP A 200 -4.24 21.03 -6.15
CA ASP A 200 -4.75 22.25 -6.78
C ASP A 200 -3.64 23.09 -7.46
N TYR A 201 -2.39 22.86 -7.06
CA TYR A 201 -1.22 23.54 -7.63
C TYR A 201 -0.24 22.61 -8.34
N LEU A 202 -0.63 21.36 -8.58
CA LEU A 202 0.26 20.35 -9.17
C LEU A 202 0.87 20.83 -10.50
N PHE A 203 0.06 21.46 -11.36
CA PHE A 203 0.48 22.00 -12.65
C PHE A 203 1.47 23.18 -12.55
N ALA A 204 1.54 23.82 -11.39
CA ALA A 204 2.40 25.01 -11.16
C ALA A 204 3.71 24.68 -10.42
N TYR A 205 3.80 23.49 -9.83
CA TYR A 205 5.03 23.06 -9.17
C TYR A 205 6.12 22.66 -10.17
N HIS A 206 7.34 23.05 -9.83
CA HIS A 206 8.57 22.51 -10.44
C HIS A 206 9.16 21.48 -9.49
N GLY A 207 9.24 20.21 -9.92
CA GLY A 207 9.71 19.11 -9.08
C GLY A 207 11.12 19.33 -8.51
N ASP A 208 12.06 19.82 -9.33
CA ASP A 208 13.44 20.08 -8.89
C ASP A 208 13.49 21.18 -7.85
N GLN A 209 12.75 22.28 -8.04
CA GLN A 209 12.66 23.38 -7.07
C GLN A 209 12.05 22.89 -5.75
N MET A 210 10.98 22.10 -5.82
CA MET A 210 10.36 21.54 -4.62
C MET A 210 11.29 20.56 -3.90
N ALA A 211 12.09 19.80 -4.63
CA ALA A 211 13.11 18.94 -4.06
C ALA A 211 14.16 19.73 -3.30
N ASP A 212 14.59 20.88 -3.83
CA ASP A 212 15.52 21.80 -3.14
C ASP A 212 14.90 22.36 -1.86
N GLU A 213 13.66 22.84 -1.93
CA GLU A 213 12.95 23.41 -0.78
C GLU A 213 12.70 22.39 0.34
N LEU A 214 12.40 21.14 -0.01
CA LEU A 214 12.04 20.09 0.93
C LEU A 214 13.21 19.14 1.27
N ASN A 215 14.40 19.46 0.81
CA ASN A 215 15.61 18.66 1.04
C ASN A 215 15.49 17.21 0.53
N MET A 216 14.97 17.07 -0.68
CA MET A 216 14.70 15.79 -1.36
C MET A 216 15.53 15.59 -2.63
N GLN A 217 16.58 16.37 -2.84
CA GLN A 217 17.32 16.45 -4.09
C GLN A 217 17.77 15.08 -4.61
N SER A 218 18.44 14.29 -3.77
CA SER A 218 19.00 13.00 -4.22
C SER A 218 17.92 11.98 -4.53
N LYS A 219 16.91 11.83 -3.68
CA LYS A 219 15.80 10.90 -3.91
C LYS A 219 14.98 11.29 -5.15
N HIS A 220 14.70 12.57 -5.30
CA HIS A 220 14.00 13.09 -6.48
C HIS A 220 14.84 12.92 -7.76
N SER A 221 16.13 13.20 -7.70
CA SER A 221 17.05 13.08 -8.83
C SER A 221 17.11 11.64 -9.36
N ILE A 222 17.33 10.65 -8.49
CA ILE A 222 17.38 9.25 -8.91
C ILE A 222 16.03 8.79 -9.49
N GLU A 223 14.91 9.17 -8.89
CA GLU A 223 13.58 8.82 -9.40
C GLU A 223 13.32 9.42 -10.77
N LYS A 224 13.58 10.72 -10.93
CA LYS A 224 13.39 11.44 -12.19
C LYS A 224 14.27 10.89 -13.31
N GLN A 225 15.55 10.69 -13.06
CA GLN A 225 16.48 10.20 -14.09
C GLN A 225 16.16 8.74 -14.44
N THR A 226 15.78 7.92 -13.49
CA THR A 226 15.34 6.55 -13.79
C THR A 226 14.11 6.55 -14.69
N ALA A 227 13.11 7.38 -14.37
CA ALA A 227 11.92 7.53 -15.21
C ALA A 227 12.25 7.95 -16.64
N MET A 228 13.23 8.85 -16.82
CA MET A 228 13.65 9.36 -18.12
C MET A 228 14.33 8.30 -18.99
N PHE A 229 15.16 7.43 -18.41
CA PHE A 229 16.08 6.58 -19.18
C PHE A 229 15.63 5.13 -19.33
N VAL A 230 14.71 4.63 -18.49
CA VAL A 230 14.20 3.26 -18.67
C VAL A 230 13.35 3.14 -19.94
N ASP A 231 13.20 1.91 -20.42
CA ASP A 231 12.44 1.62 -21.63
C ASP A 231 10.93 1.79 -21.41
N CYS A 232 10.44 1.46 -20.24
CA CYS A 232 9.03 1.63 -19.86
C CYS A 232 8.93 2.20 -18.45
N PHE A 233 8.36 3.40 -18.35
CA PHE A 233 8.09 4.05 -17.08
C PHE A 233 6.64 3.84 -16.68
N THR A 234 6.39 3.38 -15.47
CA THR A 234 5.07 2.99 -14.96
C THR A 234 4.79 3.52 -13.56
N THR A 235 3.52 3.61 -13.23
CA THR A 235 3.04 3.90 -11.89
C THR A 235 1.72 3.16 -11.63
N VAL A 236 1.18 3.27 -10.43
CA VAL A 236 0.08 2.42 -9.95
C VAL A 236 -1.32 3.00 -10.15
N SER A 237 -1.44 4.27 -10.53
CA SER A 237 -2.76 4.92 -10.70
C SER A 237 -2.70 6.16 -11.57
N ASP A 238 -3.88 6.61 -12.02
CA ASP A 238 -4.00 7.85 -12.79
C ASP A 238 -3.63 9.09 -11.97
N ILE A 239 -3.95 9.11 -10.67
CA ILE A 239 -3.57 10.24 -9.79
C ILE A 239 -2.03 10.36 -9.68
N THR A 240 -1.33 9.25 -9.50
CA THR A 240 0.14 9.24 -9.45
C THR A 240 0.75 9.49 -10.82
N ALA A 241 0.10 9.07 -11.91
CA ALA A 241 0.54 9.39 -13.28
C ALA A 241 0.57 10.90 -13.51
N ASN A 242 -0.40 11.65 -12.99
CA ASN A 242 -0.40 13.11 -13.05
C ASN A 242 0.77 13.70 -12.24
N GLU A 243 1.08 13.17 -11.06
CA GLU A 243 2.25 13.57 -10.29
C GLU A 243 3.55 13.33 -11.09
N CYS A 244 3.68 12.17 -11.71
CA CYS A 244 4.85 11.84 -12.53
C CYS A 244 5.04 12.84 -13.67
N LYS A 245 3.96 13.16 -14.39
CA LYS A 245 3.99 14.10 -15.49
C LYS A 245 4.45 15.48 -15.04
N GLU A 246 3.88 16.01 -13.96
CA GLU A 246 4.12 17.39 -13.53
C GLU A 246 5.39 17.54 -12.66
N LEU A 247 5.72 16.55 -11.83
CA LEU A 247 6.84 16.66 -10.89
C LEU A 247 8.13 15.98 -11.38
N LEU A 248 8.02 14.95 -12.22
CA LEU A 248 9.18 14.27 -12.81
C LEU A 248 9.42 14.68 -14.27
N ASP A 249 8.59 15.56 -14.83
CA ASP A 249 8.63 15.97 -16.25
C ASP A 249 8.58 14.76 -17.21
N LYS A 250 7.96 13.67 -16.78
CA LYS A 250 7.90 12.43 -17.55
C LYS A 250 6.52 11.77 -17.42
N PRO A 251 5.70 11.77 -18.47
CA PRO A 251 4.49 10.97 -18.52
C PRO A 251 4.81 9.47 -18.41
N VAL A 252 3.96 8.71 -17.74
CA VAL A 252 4.09 7.26 -17.68
C VAL A 252 3.66 6.61 -18.99
N ASP A 253 4.31 5.50 -19.34
CA ASP A 253 3.95 4.71 -20.53
C ASP A 253 2.73 3.83 -20.25
N VAL A 254 2.63 3.25 -19.06
CA VAL A 254 1.53 2.38 -18.64
C VAL A 254 1.21 2.60 -17.18
N VAL A 255 -0.07 2.63 -16.82
CA VAL A 255 -0.55 2.56 -15.44
C VAL A 255 -0.75 1.09 -15.06
N LEU A 256 -0.14 0.66 -13.96
CA LEU A 256 -0.20 -0.70 -13.41
C LEU A 256 -1.02 -0.69 -12.11
N PRO A 257 -2.36 -0.76 -12.17
CA PRO A 257 -3.16 -0.74 -10.95
C PRO A 257 -2.87 -1.95 -10.07
N ASN A 258 -2.98 -1.77 -8.76
CA ASN A 258 -2.68 -2.82 -7.79
C ASN A 258 -3.85 -3.78 -7.64
N GLY A 259 -3.62 -5.02 -7.99
CA GLY A 259 -4.62 -6.07 -7.93
C GLY A 259 -4.78 -6.70 -6.56
N PHE A 260 -5.73 -7.60 -6.47
CA PHE A 260 -6.10 -8.31 -5.26
C PHE A 260 -6.09 -9.82 -5.48
N ASP A 261 -5.72 -10.55 -4.44
CA ASP A 261 -5.88 -12.00 -4.37
C ASP A 261 -7.04 -12.32 -3.42
N ASN A 262 -8.13 -12.84 -3.95
CA ASN A 262 -9.33 -13.15 -3.18
C ASN A 262 -9.37 -14.60 -2.66
N SER A 263 -8.30 -15.37 -2.81
CA SER A 263 -8.24 -16.77 -2.40
C SER A 263 -8.47 -16.99 -0.91
N PHE A 264 -8.08 -16.02 -0.09
CA PHE A 264 -8.22 -16.05 1.37
C PHE A 264 -9.52 -15.43 1.89
N VAL A 265 -10.36 -14.86 1.03
CA VAL A 265 -11.67 -14.34 1.43
C VAL A 265 -12.60 -15.53 1.73
N PRO A 266 -13.19 -15.60 2.93
CA PRO A 266 -14.09 -16.69 3.27
C PRO A 266 -15.34 -16.67 2.39
N LYS A 267 -15.90 -17.85 2.11
CA LYS A 267 -17.05 -18.02 1.22
C LYS A 267 -18.20 -18.75 1.93
N GLY A 268 -19.43 -18.50 1.46
CA GLY A 268 -20.62 -19.22 1.91
C GLY A 268 -20.84 -19.14 3.43
N ALA A 269 -21.09 -20.27 4.05
CA ALA A 269 -21.36 -20.37 5.49
C ALA A 269 -20.19 -19.89 6.36
N ALA A 270 -18.94 -20.10 5.91
CA ALA A 270 -17.75 -19.60 6.62
C ALA A 270 -17.71 -18.08 6.67
N PHE A 271 -18.07 -17.40 5.58
CA PHE A 271 -18.18 -15.94 5.53
C PHE A 271 -19.19 -15.42 6.56
N THR A 272 -20.41 -15.99 6.55
CA THR A 272 -21.47 -15.60 7.49
C THR A 272 -21.06 -15.82 8.95
N LYS A 273 -20.43 -16.97 9.24
CA LYS A 273 -19.95 -17.29 10.59
C LYS A 273 -18.88 -16.29 11.08
N LYS A 274 -17.88 -16.01 10.23
CA LYS A 274 -16.81 -15.08 10.56
C LYS A 274 -17.33 -13.65 10.73
N ARG A 275 -18.25 -13.21 9.87
CA ARG A 275 -18.89 -11.90 10.00
C ARG A 275 -19.63 -11.75 11.33
N LYS A 276 -20.43 -12.75 11.71
CA LYS A 276 -21.14 -12.74 12.99
C LYS A 276 -20.18 -12.70 14.18
N ALA A 277 -19.11 -13.47 14.14
CA ALA A 277 -18.08 -13.47 15.18
C ALA A 277 -17.39 -12.12 15.31
N ALA A 278 -17.04 -11.50 14.18
CA ALA A 278 -16.41 -10.18 14.16
C ALA A 278 -17.32 -9.09 14.71
N ARG A 279 -18.59 -9.04 14.28
CA ARG A 279 -19.58 -8.07 14.80
C ARG A 279 -19.78 -8.23 16.29
N ARG A 280 -19.92 -9.47 16.76
CA ARG A 280 -20.04 -9.76 18.19
C ARG A 280 -18.85 -9.21 18.96
N ARG A 281 -17.63 -9.46 18.49
CA ARG A 281 -16.43 -8.99 19.17
C ARG A 281 -16.34 -7.47 19.21
N LEU A 282 -16.63 -6.79 18.13
CA LEU A 282 -16.68 -5.33 18.05
C LEU A 282 -17.69 -4.75 19.06
N LEU A 283 -18.89 -5.32 19.13
CA LEU A 283 -19.91 -4.90 20.08
C LEU A 283 -19.53 -5.23 21.54
N GLU A 284 -18.97 -6.40 21.81
CA GLU A 284 -18.48 -6.78 23.15
C GLU A 284 -17.43 -5.80 23.66
N VAL A 285 -16.44 -5.46 22.83
CA VAL A 285 -15.39 -4.50 23.18
C VAL A 285 -15.98 -3.12 23.45
N ALA A 286 -16.85 -2.65 22.57
CA ALA A 286 -17.51 -1.35 22.74
C ALA A 286 -18.37 -1.32 24.00
N ASN A 287 -19.19 -2.32 24.24
CA ASN A 287 -20.08 -2.40 25.40
C ASN A 287 -19.31 -2.45 26.71
N ALA A 288 -18.21 -3.22 26.75
CA ALA A 288 -17.35 -3.28 27.93
C ALA A 288 -16.65 -1.95 28.22
N LEU A 289 -16.21 -1.25 27.18
CA LEU A 289 -15.54 0.05 27.28
C LEU A 289 -16.51 1.17 27.68
N LEU A 290 -17.68 1.21 27.04
CA LEU A 290 -18.65 2.28 27.15
C LEU A 290 -19.65 2.09 28.30
N GLY A 291 -19.76 0.89 28.86
CA GLY A 291 -20.82 0.55 29.84
C GLY A 291 -22.20 0.65 29.21
N GLU A 292 -22.38 0.11 28.02
CA GLU A 292 -23.63 0.12 27.25
C GLU A 292 -24.02 -1.27 26.77
N SER A 293 -25.18 -1.36 26.14
CA SER A 293 -25.71 -2.59 25.54
C SER A 293 -26.11 -2.32 24.09
N LEU A 294 -25.12 -1.95 23.29
CA LEU A 294 -25.30 -1.82 21.84
C LEU A 294 -25.60 -3.19 21.23
N ASP A 295 -26.56 -3.26 20.34
CA ASP A 295 -27.06 -4.49 19.72
C ASP A 295 -26.71 -4.57 18.22
N ASP A 296 -27.19 -5.64 17.58
CA ASP A 296 -26.94 -5.91 16.16
C ASP A 296 -27.57 -4.87 15.21
N ASP A 297 -28.48 -4.03 15.67
CA ASP A 297 -29.03 -2.93 14.86
C ASP A 297 -28.10 -1.70 14.82
N THR A 298 -27.08 -1.69 15.68
CA THR A 298 -26.05 -0.65 15.67
C THR A 298 -25.26 -0.69 14.37
N LEU A 299 -25.13 0.46 13.71
CA LEU A 299 -24.32 0.61 12.49
C LEU A 299 -22.83 0.66 12.87
N ILE A 300 -22.06 -0.29 12.40
CA ILE A 300 -20.61 -0.34 12.65
C ILE A 300 -19.88 0.20 11.44
N VAL A 301 -19.11 1.27 11.65
CA VAL A 301 -18.27 1.89 10.62
C VAL A 301 -16.82 1.95 11.08
N SER A 302 -15.88 1.96 10.16
CA SER A 302 -14.46 2.08 10.52
C SER A 302 -13.65 2.84 9.49
N THR A 303 -12.50 3.34 9.94
CA THR A 303 -11.38 3.71 9.08
C THR A 303 -10.14 2.97 9.56
N SER A 304 -9.25 2.64 8.63
CA SER A 304 -8.02 1.90 8.93
C SER A 304 -6.88 2.31 7.99
N GLY A 305 -5.67 1.94 8.34
CA GLY A 305 -4.46 2.24 7.58
C GLY A 305 -3.31 2.67 8.49
N ARG A 306 -2.26 3.25 7.89
CA ARG A 306 -1.15 3.84 8.64
C ARG A 306 -1.59 5.13 9.34
N TYR A 307 -0.93 5.46 10.44
CA TYR A 307 -1.20 6.70 11.16
C TYR A 307 -0.60 7.91 10.44
N GLU A 308 -1.21 8.26 9.33
CA GLU A 308 -0.96 9.50 8.59
C GLU A 308 -2.22 10.37 8.70
N PHE A 309 -2.27 11.18 9.73
CA PHE A 309 -3.49 11.85 10.22
C PHE A 309 -4.25 12.61 9.13
N ARG A 310 -3.54 13.44 8.34
CA ARG A 310 -4.13 14.18 7.22
C ARG A 310 -4.20 13.32 5.94
N ASN A 311 -3.11 12.67 5.57
CA ASN A 311 -3.01 12.00 4.28
C ASN A 311 -3.96 10.80 4.15
N LYS A 312 -4.23 10.09 5.24
CA LYS A 312 -5.23 9.01 5.28
C LYS A 312 -6.65 9.51 5.59
N GLY A 313 -6.84 10.81 5.80
CA GLY A 313 -8.14 11.41 6.08
C GLY A 313 -8.70 11.08 7.45
N ILE A 314 -7.85 10.71 8.41
CA ILE A 314 -8.30 10.44 9.79
C ILE A 314 -8.94 11.68 10.40
N ASP A 315 -8.37 12.84 10.14
CA ASP A 315 -8.89 14.16 10.56
C ASP A 315 -10.31 14.40 10.06
N VAL A 316 -10.55 14.24 8.78
CA VAL A 316 -11.88 14.47 8.19
C VAL A 316 -12.89 13.38 8.59
N PHE A 317 -12.41 12.17 8.88
CA PHE A 317 -13.24 11.12 9.47
C PHE A 317 -13.77 11.53 10.85
N VAL A 318 -12.91 12.01 11.73
CA VAL A 318 -13.30 12.47 13.08
C VAL A 318 -14.26 13.66 12.95
N GLU A 319 -13.96 14.61 12.08
CA GLU A 319 -14.85 15.75 11.80
C GLU A 319 -16.24 15.30 11.31
N ALA A 320 -16.29 14.34 10.38
CA ALA A 320 -17.56 13.80 9.90
C ALA A 320 -18.36 13.11 11.02
N MET A 321 -17.69 12.36 11.88
CA MET A 321 -18.33 11.71 13.05
C MET A 321 -18.86 12.76 14.04
N ASN A 322 -18.13 13.85 14.25
CA ASN A 322 -18.60 14.98 15.07
C ASN A 322 -19.87 15.61 14.49
N ARG A 323 -19.90 15.84 13.18
CA ARG A 323 -21.11 16.39 12.52
C ARG A 323 -22.29 15.42 12.56
N LEU A 324 -22.01 14.12 12.40
CA LEU A 324 -23.03 13.08 12.51
C LEU A 324 -23.60 12.97 13.94
N LEU A 325 -22.76 13.12 14.95
CA LEU A 325 -23.16 13.15 16.36
C LEU A 325 -24.20 14.25 16.64
N ARG A 326 -24.13 15.35 15.93
CA ARG A 326 -25.03 16.50 16.06
C ARG A 326 -26.26 16.43 15.15
N ASP A 327 -26.33 15.39 14.31
CA ASP A 327 -27.49 15.18 13.42
C ASP A 327 -28.65 14.54 14.20
N LYS A 328 -29.71 15.31 14.40
CA LYS A 328 -30.91 14.88 15.13
C LYS A 328 -31.79 13.89 14.33
N GLU A 329 -31.54 13.74 13.05
CA GLU A 329 -32.33 12.87 12.18
C GLU A 329 -31.68 11.50 11.96
N LEU A 330 -30.56 11.24 12.60
CA LEU A 330 -29.88 9.96 12.52
C LEU A 330 -30.79 8.82 12.99
N LYS A 331 -30.98 7.80 12.13
CA LYS A 331 -31.94 6.73 12.36
C LYS A 331 -31.44 5.60 13.25
N LYS A 332 -30.13 5.36 13.28
CA LYS A 332 -29.50 4.30 14.05
C LYS A 332 -28.39 4.83 14.93
N LYS A 333 -28.05 4.10 15.99
CA LYS A 333 -26.79 4.31 16.68
C LYS A 333 -25.64 3.93 15.77
N VAL A 334 -24.57 4.70 15.80
CA VAL A 334 -23.35 4.48 15.01
C VAL A 334 -22.19 4.21 15.97
N LEU A 335 -21.51 3.11 15.74
CA LEU A 335 -20.28 2.74 16.42
C LEU A 335 -19.13 2.84 15.41
N ALA A 336 -18.28 3.82 15.58
CA ALA A 336 -17.17 4.11 14.68
C ALA A 336 -15.84 3.70 15.32
N PHE A 337 -15.04 2.92 14.58
CA PHE A 337 -13.69 2.53 14.99
C PHE A 337 -12.64 3.23 14.14
N ILE A 338 -11.58 3.70 14.80
CA ILE A 338 -10.35 4.16 14.15
C ILE A 338 -9.28 3.10 14.40
N GLU A 339 -9.06 2.25 13.40
CA GLU A 339 -8.18 1.08 13.46
C GLU A 339 -6.81 1.44 12.85
N VAL A 340 -6.08 2.29 13.54
CA VAL A 340 -4.82 2.87 13.05
C VAL A 340 -3.74 2.69 14.11
N PRO A 341 -2.63 1.97 13.81
CA PRO A 341 -1.56 1.77 14.76
C PRO A 341 -0.93 3.10 15.19
N GLY A 342 -1.14 3.48 16.45
CA GLY A 342 -0.52 4.64 17.07
C GLY A 342 0.78 4.29 17.80
N TRP A 343 1.27 5.21 18.59
CA TRP A 343 2.38 4.92 19.51
C TRP A 343 1.85 4.15 20.72
N VAL A 344 1.45 2.91 20.45
CA VAL A 344 0.72 2.05 21.38
C VAL A 344 1.63 1.54 22.50
N GLY A 345 1.08 1.60 23.72
CA GLY A 345 1.60 0.92 24.90
C GLY A 345 0.87 -0.40 25.14
N GLU A 346 0.50 -0.63 26.41
CA GLU A 346 -0.17 -1.88 26.81
C GLU A 346 -1.68 -1.86 26.52
N PRO A 347 -2.29 -3.02 26.25
CA PRO A 347 -3.75 -3.15 26.27
C PRO A 347 -4.28 -2.83 27.66
N ARG A 348 -5.45 -2.22 27.72
CA ARG A 348 -6.07 -1.79 28.99
C ARG A 348 -6.49 -2.98 29.83
N LYS A 349 -5.89 -3.12 31.01
CA LYS A 349 -6.22 -4.20 31.95
C LYS A 349 -7.66 -4.13 32.46
N ASP A 350 -8.17 -2.93 32.73
CA ASP A 350 -9.55 -2.72 33.18
C ASP A 350 -10.55 -3.18 32.10
N LEU A 351 -10.26 -2.94 30.81
CA LEU A 351 -11.07 -3.43 29.70
C LEU A 351 -10.96 -4.96 29.55
N GLN A 352 -9.76 -5.51 29.66
CA GLN A 352 -9.54 -6.96 29.64
C GLN A 352 -10.31 -7.68 30.76
N GLU A 353 -10.31 -7.12 31.97
CA GLU A 353 -11.05 -7.66 33.12
C GLU A 353 -12.56 -7.67 32.86
N ARG A 354 -13.12 -6.60 32.31
CA ARG A 354 -14.54 -6.55 31.93
C ARG A 354 -14.87 -7.58 30.84
N LEU A 355 -14.05 -7.69 29.81
CA LEU A 355 -14.23 -8.67 28.73
C LEU A 355 -14.17 -10.11 29.24
N ALA A 356 -13.23 -10.41 30.14
CA ALA A 356 -13.07 -11.74 30.73
C ALA A 356 -14.20 -12.13 31.66
N SER A 357 -14.84 -11.15 32.30
CA SER A 357 -15.95 -11.41 33.24
C SER A 357 -17.22 -11.92 32.57
N GLY A 358 -17.42 -11.61 31.30
CA GLY A 358 -18.66 -11.92 30.55
C GLY A 358 -19.91 -11.19 31.10
N GLN A 359 -19.73 -10.18 31.95
CA GLN A 359 -20.83 -9.41 32.52
C GLN A 359 -21.15 -8.17 31.72
N SER A 360 -22.37 -7.66 31.86
CA SER A 360 -22.78 -6.36 31.32
C SER A 360 -22.47 -5.27 32.35
N PHE A 361 -22.10 -4.10 31.82
CA PHE A 361 -21.78 -2.91 32.62
C PHE A 361 -22.67 -1.74 32.19
N ASP A 362 -23.02 -0.87 33.13
CA ASP A 362 -23.87 0.30 32.93
C ASP A 362 -23.10 1.64 33.04
N THR A 363 -21.82 1.55 33.37
CA THR A 363 -20.92 2.71 33.50
C THR A 363 -19.70 2.57 32.58
N PRO A 364 -19.29 3.67 31.91
CA PRO A 364 -18.10 3.64 31.06
C PRO A 364 -16.83 3.46 31.91
N LEU A 365 -15.80 2.92 31.30
CA LEU A 365 -14.44 3.02 31.82
C LEU A 365 -13.95 4.48 31.72
N GLU A 366 -12.98 4.84 32.53
CA GLU A 366 -12.30 6.11 32.41
C GLU A 366 -11.63 6.21 31.02
N VAL A 367 -11.71 7.36 30.36
CA VAL A 367 -11.26 7.55 28.96
C VAL A 367 -11.88 6.52 28.01
N PRO A 368 -13.20 6.57 27.76
CA PRO A 368 -13.91 5.56 26.96
C PRO A 368 -13.69 5.73 25.43
N GLN A 369 -12.64 6.43 25.02
CA GLN A 369 -12.29 6.66 23.64
C GLN A 369 -11.22 5.70 23.10
N VAL A 370 -10.53 4.94 23.97
CA VAL A 370 -9.34 4.19 23.55
C VAL A 370 -9.31 2.79 24.18
N THR A 371 -8.87 1.81 23.40
CA THR A 371 -8.77 0.40 23.83
C THR A 371 -7.40 0.03 24.41
N HIS A 372 -6.37 0.76 24.05
CA HIS A 372 -4.98 0.58 24.49
C HIS A 372 -4.44 1.92 24.97
N TRP A 373 -3.58 1.90 25.97
CA TRP A 373 -2.87 3.11 26.37
C TRP A 373 -1.83 3.49 25.32
N LEU A 374 -1.68 4.77 25.06
CA LEU A 374 -0.64 5.33 24.22
C LEU A 374 0.48 5.92 25.07
N HIS A 375 1.72 5.87 24.57
CA HIS A 375 2.83 6.56 25.22
C HIS A 375 2.68 8.09 25.21
N ASN A 376 1.89 8.62 24.27
CA ASN A 376 1.66 10.05 24.06
C ASN A 376 0.18 10.44 24.24
N MET A 377 -0.52 9.91 25.24
CA MET A 377 -1.96 10.15 25.47
C MET A 377 -2.37 11.63 25.39
N SER A 378 -1.55 12.53 25.90
CA SER A 378 -1.84 13.98 25.93
C SER A 378 -1.55 14.73 24.62
N HIS A 379 -0.89 14.09 23.67
CA HIS A 379 -0.41 14.72 22.42
C HIS A 379 -0.80 13.95 21.17
N ASP A 380 -1.59 12.89 21.31
CA ASP A 380 -2.10 12.14 20.17
C ASP A 380 -3.13 12.96 19.40
N ASN A 381 -3.00 12.98 18.06
CA ASN A 381 -3.86 13.81 17.21
C ASN A 381 -5.33 13.36 17.22
N VAL A 382 -5.60 12.04 17.23
CA VAL A 382 -6.97 11.52 17.27
C VAL A 382 -7.65 11.88 18.59
N LEU A 383 -7.01 11.56 19.72
CA LEU A 383 -7.56 11.88 21.04
C LEU A 383 -7.68 13.38 21.26
N GLY A 384 -6.71 14.16 20.79
CA GLY A 384 -6.74 15.62 20.85
C GLY A 384 -7.91 16.22 20.07
N MET A 385 -8.18 15.72 18.87
CA MET A 385 -9.29 16.17 18.05
C MET A 385 -10.65 15.77 18.64
N MET A 386 -10.77 14.55 19.15
CA MET A 386 -11.97 14.11 19.86
C MET A 386 -12.26 14.99 21.09
N LYS A 387 -11.24 15.31 21.86
CA LYS A 387 -11.36 16.22 23.00
C LYS A 387 -11.78 17.64 22.58
N TYR A 388 -11.19 18.15 21.51
CA TYR A 388 -11.53 19.46 20.96
C TYR A 388 -13.01 19.58 20.57
N TYR A 389 -13.58 18.50 20.00
CA TYR A 389 -15.00 18.44 19.61
C TYR A 389 -15.92 17.96 20.71
N ASP A 390 -15.46 17.80 21.94
CA ASP A 390 -16.26 17.30 23.08
C ASP A 390 -16.89 15.91 22.80
N MET A 391 -16.14 15.04 22.12
CA MET A 391 -16.56 13.67 21.80
C MET A 391 -16.13 12.70 22.90
N HIS A 392 -17.00 12.51 23.90
CA HIS A 392 -16.68 11.72 25.09
C HIS A 392 -17.42 10.39 25.17
N ASN A 393 -18.10 9.98 24.12
CA ASN A 393 -18.89 8.74 24.07
C ASN A 393 -19.90 8.66 25.24
N ARG A 394 -20.61 9.76 25.50
CA ARG A 394 -21.65 9.80 26.53
C ARG A 394 -22.79 8.85 26.20
N LYS A 395 -23.52 8.41 27.19
CA LYS A 395 -24.63 7.45 27.02
C LYS A 395 -25.72 7.96 26.08
N GLU A 396 -26.00 9.25 26.12
CA GLU A 396 -26.96 9.93 25.24
C GLU A 396 -26.50 10.13 23.80
N ASP A 397 -25.19 9.98 23.53
CA ASP A 397 -24.62 10.17 22.20
C ASP A 397 -25.01 9.01 21.27
N ASN A 398 -25.59 9.33 20.12
CA ASN A 398 -25.93 8.33 19.10
C ASN A 398 -24.73 7.89 18.23
N VAL A 399 -23.61 8.58 18.34
CA VAL A 399 -22.37 8.23 17.63
C VAL A 399 -21.30 8.01 18.69
N LYS A 400 -20.73 6.81 18.70
CA LYS A 400 -19.59 6.43 19.55
C LYS A 400 -18.37 6.30 18.66
N VAL A 401 -17.25 6.88 19.06
CA VAL A 401 -15.98 6.78 18.35
C VAL A 401 -14.94 6.15 19.27
N ILE A 402 -14.37 5.04 18.86
CA ILE A 402 -13.38 4.28 19.61
C ILE A 402 -12.09 4.21 18.79
N PHE A 403 -11.00 4.67 19.39
CA PHE A 403 -9.66 4.54 18.83
C PHE A 403 -9.06 3.20 19.25
N LEU A 404 -8.78 2.36 18.27
CA LEU A 404 -8.13 1.05 18.40
C LEU A 404 -6.70 1.16 17.86
N PRO A 405 -5.72 1.63 18.67
CA PRO A 405 -4.42 2.10 18.18
C PRO A 405 -3.37 1.01 18.06
N CYS A 406 -3.75 -0.20 17.73
CA CYS A 406 -2.84 -1.34 17.64
C CYS A 406 -2.86 -1.99 16.25
N TYR A 407 -1.85 -2.81 15.97
CA TYR A 407 -1.90 -3.74 14.85
C TYR A 407 -2.87 -4.88 15.16
N LEU A 408 -3.76 -5.18 14.23
CA LEU A 408 -4.70 -6.29 14.33
C LEU A 408 -4.04 -7.58 13.80
N ASP A 409 -3.26 -8.20 14.66
CA ASP A 409 -2.45 -9.40 14.37
C ASP A 409 -2.95 -10.67 15.09
N SER A 410 -4.15 -10.60 15.69
CA SER A 410 -4.76 -11.62 16.55
C SER A 410 -4.12 -11.77 17.94
N LYS A 411 -3.23 -10.89 18.36
CA LYS A 411 -2.50 -10.94 19.64
C LYS A 411 -2.44 -9.58 20.35
N ASP A 412 -3.33 -8.67 19.98
CA ASP A 412 -3.35 -7.31 20.52
C ASP A 412 -3.85 -7.22 21.97
N GLY A 413 -4.45 -8.28 22.49
CA GLY A 413 -4.94 -8.37 23.86
C GLY A 413 -6.33 -7.79 24.11
N ILE A 414 -6.99 -7.22 23.10
CA ILE A 414 -8.37 -6.69 23.17
C ILE A 414 -9.24 -7.31 22.08
N MET A 415 -8.95 -7.06 20.82
CA MET A 415 -9.71 -7.64 19.70
C MET A 415 -9.35 -9.11 19.50
N ASP A 416 -8.08 -9.43 19.53
CA ASP A 416 -7.51 -10.76 19.30
C ASP A 416 -8.01 -11.41 18.00
N MET A 417 -8.16 -10.59 16.98
CA MET A 417 -8.58 -10.95 15.62
C MET A 417 -7.63 -10.35 14.60
N THR A 418 -7.53 -10.98 13.44
CA THR A 418 -6.77 -10.40 12.32
C THR A 418 -7.52 -9.20 11.73
N TYR A 419 -6.79 -8.31 11.08
CA TYR A 419 -7.38 -7.17 10.37
C TYR A 419 -8.51 -7.59 9.43
N TYR A 420 -8.31 -8.64 8.63
CA TYR A 420 -9.32 -9.11 7.68
C TYR A 420 -10.55 -9.69 8.37
N ASP A 421 -10.39 -10.34 9.52
CA ASP A 421 -11.53 -10.81 10.31
C ASP A 421 -12.33 -9.62 10.87
N VAL A 422 -11.66 -8.55 11.33
CA VAL A 422 -12.32 -7.34 11.83
C VAL A 422 -13.08 -6.61 10.71
N VAL A 423 -12.50 -6.49 9.52
CA VAL A 423 -13.17 -5.86 8.36
C VAL A 423 -14.52 -6.49 8.07
N LEU A 424 -14.64 -7.81 8.18
CA LEU A 424 -15.90 -8.53 7.97
C LEU A 424 -17.04 -8.05 8.89
N GLY A 425 -16.72 -7.55 10.06
CA GLY A 425 -17.71 -7.08 11.05
C GLY A 425 -18.32 -5.72 10.75
N ASN A 426 -17.74 -4.96 9.85
CA ASN A 426 -18.20 -3.62 9.50
C ASN A 426 -19.41 -3.62 8.57
N ASP A 427 -20.22 -2.61 8.66
CA ASP A 427 -21.30 -2.31 7.72
C ASP A 427 -20.83 -1.41 6.59
N LEU A 428 -19.96 -0.45 6.91
CA LEU A 428 -19.41 0.54 6.00
C LEU A 428 -18.00 0.90 6.44
N CYS A 429 -17.05 0.91 5.51
CA CYS A 429 -15.70 1.40 5.77
C CYS A 429 -15.48 2.76 5.11
N ILE A 430 -14.73 3.64 5.75
CA ILE A 430 -14.57 5.04 5.33
C ILE A 430 -13.08 5.37 5.23
N TYR A 431 -12.62 5.67 4.02
CA TYR A 431 -11.22 5.96 3.71
C TYR A 431 -11.09 7.28 2.95
N PRO A 432 -11.28 8.42 3.63
CA PRO A 432 -11.37 9.72 2.98
C PRO A 432 -9.99 10.34 2.71
N SER A 433 -9.08 9.56 2.11
CA SER A 433 -7.69 9.92 1.93
C SER A 433 -7.50 11.20 1.12
N TYR A 434 -6.50 11.99 1.52
CA TYR A 434 -5.95 13.11 0.78
C TYR A 434 -4.80 12.68 -0.14
N TYR A 435 -3.91 11.83 0.36
CA TYR A 435 -2.79 11.28 -0.42
C TYR A 435 -2.80 9.75 -0.38
N GLU A 436 -3.21 9.13 -1.47
CA GLU A 436 -3.31 7.68 -1.59
C GLU A 436 -3.04 7.24 -3.03
N PRO A 437 -1.81 6.82 -3.36
CA PRO A 437 -1.46 6.40 -4.73
C PRO A 437 -2.37 5.33 -5.31
N TRP A 438 -2.72 4.32 -4.52
CA TRP A 438 -3.73 3.34 -4.92
C TRP A 438 -4.87 3.25 -3.90
N GLY A 439 -4.66 2.64 -2.76
CA GLY A 439 -5.65 2.40 -1.72
C GLY A 439 -6.04 0.93 -1.62
N TYR A 440 -5.22 0.13 -0.95
CA TYR A 440 -5.57 -1.25 -0.67
C TYR A 440 -6.73 -1.38 0.32
N THR A 441 -6.86 -0.47 1.28
CA THR A 441 -7.93 -0.54 2.28
C THR A 441 -9.33 -0.49 1.68
N PRO A 442 -9.69 0.42 0.76
CA PRO A 442 -10.99 0.36 0.12
C PRO A 442 -11.15 -0.87 -0.78
N LEU A 443 -10.11 -1.32 -1.47
CA LEU A 443 -10.15 -2.54 -2.27
C LEU A 443 -10.40 -3.78 -1.40
N GLU A 444 -9.71 -3.88 -0.26
CA GLU A 444 -9.91 -4.96 0.71
C GLU A 444 -11.33 -4.95 1.28
N ALA A 445 -11.87 -3.78 1.63
CA ALA A 445 -13.24 -3.66 2.11
C ALA A 445 -14.25 -4.25 1.11
N VAL A 446 -14.19 -3.84 -0.15
CA VAL A 446 -15.12 -4.35 -1.18
C VAL A 446 -14.90 -5.83 -1.50
N ALA A 447 -13.66 -6.33 -1.41
CA ALA A 447 -13.36 -7.75 -1.55
C ALA A 447 -13.99 -8.60 -0.43
N PHE A 448 -14.13 -8.03 0.76
CA PHE A 448 -14.85 -8.64 1.89
C PHE A 448 -16.33 -8.25 1.93
N LYS A 449 -16.88 -7.78 0.81
CA LYS A 449 -18.30 -7.39 0.64
C LYS A 449 -18.76 -6.30 1.60
N VAL A 450 -17.87 -5.38 1.96
CA VAL A 450 -18.17 -4.21 2.77
C VAL A 450 -18.15 -2.98 1.86
N PRO A 451 -19.28 -2.28 1.69
CA PRO A 451 -19.30 -1.02 0.96
C PRO A 451 -18.35 -0.02 1.61
N CYS A 452 -17.79 0.87 0.83
CA CYS A 452 -16.87 1.86 1.37
C CYS A 452 -17.06 3.25 0.77
N ILE A 453 -16.51 4.22 1.49
CA ILE A 453 -16.35 5.60 1.06
C ILE A 453 -14.85 5.84 0.81
N THR A 454 -14.52 6.41 -0.32
CA THR A 454 -13.16 6.85 -0.66
C THR A 454 -13.22 8.20 -1.36
N THR A 455 -12.09 8.71 -1.83
CA THR A 455 -12.03 9.98 -2.56
C THR A 455 -11.44 9.79 -3.95
N ASP A 456 -11.60 10.79 -4.80
CA ASP A 456 -10.95 10.84 -6.12
C ASP A 456 -9.48 11.26 -6.07
N LEU A 457 -8.92 11.52 -4.89
CA LEU A 457 -7.48 11.64 -4.65
C LEU A 457 -6.82 10.28 -4.33
N ALA A 458 -7.61 9.23 -4.17
CA ALA A 458 -7.13 7.85 -4.10
C ALA A 458 -7.18 7.20 -5.48
N GLY A 459 -6.12 6.51 -5.87
CA GLY A 459 -6.07 5.82 -7.16
C GLY A 459 -7.21 4.83 -7.36
N PHE A 460 -7.56 4.08 -6.32
CA PHE A 460 -8.71 3.16 -6.33
C PHE A 460 -10.04 3.89 -6.59
N GLY A 461 -10.25 5.07 -5.99
CA GLY A 461 -11.45 5.87 -6.20
C GLY A 461 -11.60 6.33 -7.65
N LEU A 462 -10.52 6.83 -8.27
CA LEU A 462 -10.51 7.18 -9.69
C LEU A 462 -10.77 5.96 -10.58
N TRP A 463 -10.15 4.83 -10.27
CA TRP A 463 -10.38 3.59 -11.00
C TRP A 463 -11.83 3.13 -10.90
N ALA A 464 -12.44 3.19 -9.72
CA ALA A 464 -13.85 2.83 -9.50
C ALA A 464 -14.77 3.73 -10.35
N ASN A 465 -14.57 5.05 -10.34
CA ASN A 465 -15.30 5.98 -11.18
C ASN A 465 -15.20 5.62 -12.67
N LYS A 466 -14.01 5.25 -13.11
CA LYS A 466 -13.78 4.84 -14.50
C LYS A 466 -14.54 3.56 -14.86
N VAL A 467 -14.57 2.59 -13.97
CA VAL A 467 -15.33 1.34 -14.14
C VAL A 467 -16.84 1.61 -14.19
N PHE A 468 -17.35 2.50 -13.33
CA PHE A 468 -18.77 2.85 -13.28
C PHE A 468 -19.20 3.74 -14.46
N GLY A 469 -18.30 4.56 -14.99
CA GLY A 469 -18.62 5.60 -15.97
C GLY A 469 -19.25 6.85 -15.37
N HIS A 470 -19.27 6.97 -14.05
CA HIS A 470 -19.76 8.11 -13.26
C HIS A 470 -19.05 8.12 -11.89
N TYR A 471 -19.23 9.20 -11.11
CA TYR A 471 -18.79 9.20 -9.72
C TYR A 471 -19.53 8.12 -8.94
N GLY A 472 -18.79 7.23 -8.29
CA GLY A 472 -19.33 6.13 -7.51
C GLY A 472 -20.26 6.62 -6.42
N GLU A 473 -21.45 5.99 -6.33
CA GLU A 473 -22.42 6.18 -5.28
C GLU A 473 -22.45 4.94 -4.37
N LEU A 474 -23.09 5.06 -3.22
CA LEU A 474 -23.15 3.98 -2.24
C LEU A 474 -23.81 2.72 -2.81
N GLU A 475 -24.81 2.90 -3.68
CA GLU A 475 -25.51 1.84 -4.40
C GLU A 475 -24.59 1.05 -5.34
N ASP A 476 -23.51 1.66 -5.81
CA ASP A 476 -22.48 0.99 -6.61
C ASP A 476 -21.50 0.15 -5.76
N GLY A 477 -21.62 0.21 -4.43
CA GLY A 477 -20.73 -0.43 -3.48
C GLY A 477 -19.54 0.44 -3.03
N VAL A 478 -19.26 1.52 -3.73
CA VAL A 478 -18.21 2.49 -3.40
C VAL A 478 -18.70 3.90 -3.66
N LYS A 479 -18.79 4.70 -2.61
CA LYS A 479 -18.99 6.15 -2.71
C LYS A 479 -17.65 6.82 -2.92
N VAL A 480 -17.48 7.53 -4.04
CA VAL A 480 -16.28 8.32 -4.33
C VAL A 480 -16.60 9.80 -4.15
N ILE A 481 -15.95 10.42 -3.18
CA ILE A 481 -16.12 11.84 -2.86
C ILE A 481 -15.07 12.65 -3.61
N HIS A 482 -15.49 13.74 -4.26
CA HIS A 482 -14.57 14.72 -4.81
C HIS A 482 -13.85 15.44 -3.68
N ARG A 483 -12.51 15.35 -3.65
CA ARG A 483 -11.66 16.02 -2.66
C ARG A 483 -10.64 16.92 -3.35
N THR A 484 -10.44 18.12 -2.78
CA THR A 484 -9.42 19.09 -3.19
C THR A 484 -8.60 19.53 -1.98
N ASP A 485 -7.62 20.40 -2.19
CA ASP A 485 -6.85 20.98 -1.08
C ASP A 485 -7.70 21.87 -0.16
N TYR A 486 -8.87 22.36 -0.64
CA TYR A 486 -9.64 23.41 0.04
C TYR A 486 -11.09 23.05 0.37
N ASN A 487 -11.54 21.83 0.08
CA ASN A 487 -12.94 21.44 0.32
C ASN A 487 -13.12 20.47 1.49
N TYR A 488 -12.28 20.57 2.49
CA TYR A 488 -12.32 19.74 3.70
C TYR A 488 -13.71 19.68 4.34
N SER A 489 -14.38 20.83 4.47
CA SER A 489 -15.71 20.92 5.08
C SER A 489 -16.76 20.17 4.25
N GLU A 490 -16.74 20.32 2.95
CA GLU A 490 -17.67 19.64 2.02
C GLU A 490 -17.44 18.13 2.04
N VAL A 491 -16.20 17.68 2.17
CA VAL A 491 -15.87 16.24 2.30
C VAL A 491 -16.43 15.69 3.62
N ALA A 492 -16.26 16.41 4.73
CA ALA A 492 -16.82 16.00 6.02
C ALA A 492 -18.37 15.90 5.96
N ASP A 493 -19.03 16.86 5.34
CA ASP A 493 -20.48 16.81 5.13
C ASP A 493 -20.92 15.65 4.23
N ALA A 494 -20.19 15.41 3.15
CA ALA A 494 -20.49 14.29 2.25
C ALA A 494 -20.36 12.93 2.95
N ILE A 495 -19.35 12.74 3.79
CA ILE A 495 -19.21 11.53 4.62
C ILE A 495 -20.39 11.41 5.58
N LYS A 496 -20.68 12.48 6.34
CA LYS A 496 -21.80 12.51 7.29
C LYS A 496 -23.13 12.16 6.59
N ASP A 497 -23.44 12.80 5.48
CA ASP A 497 -24.68 12.58 4.73
C ASP A 497 -24.75 11.14 4.17
N THR A 498 -23.65 10.60 3.72
CA THR A 498 -23.58 9.21 3.21
C THR A 498 -23.83 8.20 4.33
N VAL A 499 -23.23 8.38 5.50
CA VAL A 499 -23.43 7.50 6.66
C VAL A 499 -24.89 7.59 7.14
N ALA A 500 -25.46 8.79 7.22
CA ALA A 500 -26.86 9.00 7.59
C ALA A 500 -27.80 8.31 6.59
N ALA A 501 -27.57 8.46 5.30
CA ALA A 501 -28.35 7.80 4.25
C ALA A 501 -28.24 6.26 4.34
N PHE A 502 -27.04 5.74 4.57
CA PHE A 502 -26.82 4.31 4.75
C PHE A 502 -27.57 3.76 5.98
N SER A 503 -27.57 4.50 7.08
CA SER A 503 -28.31 4.13 8.29
C SER A 503 -29.83 4.00 8.07
N ALA A 504 -30.38 4.69 7.10
CA ALA A 504 -31.80 4.68 6.74
C ALA A 504 -32.15 3.62 5.67
N MET A 505 -31.17 2.95 5.09
CA MET A 505 -31.39 1.91 4.07
C MET A 505 -32.09 0.69 4.63
N SER A 506 -32.98 0.10 3.83
CA SER A 506 -33.53 -1.22 4.10
C SER A 506 -32.45 -2.31 3.99
N LYS A 507 -32.70 -3.45 4.62
CA LYS A 507 -31.81 -4.61 4.49
C LYS A 507 -31.55 -4.97 3.02
N LYS A 508 -32.58 -4.92 2.17
CA LYS A 508 -32.45 -5.21 0.73
C LYS A 508 -31.49 -4.24 0.04
N GLN A 509 -31.59 -2.94 0.34
CA GLN A 509 -30.69 -1.93 -0.22
C GLN A 509 -29.25 -2.15 0.24
N VAL A 510 -29.03 -2.46 1.51
CA VAL A 510 -27.70 -2.79 2.05
C VAL A 510 -27.12 -4.04 1.38
N ASP A 511 -27.93 -5.09 1.20
CA ASP A 511 -27.51 -6.32 0.53
C ASP A 511 -27.11 -6.07 -0.94
N GLU A 512 -27.82 -5.17 -1.64
CA GLU A 512 -27.45 -4.74 -3.00
C GLU A 512 -26.12 -3.97 -3.02
N CYS A 513 -25.90 -3.03 -2.09
CA CYS A 513 -24.61 -2.34 -1.95
C CYS A 513 -23.46 -3.33 -1.74
N ARG A 514 -23.65 -4.33 -0.88
CA ARG A 514 -22.66 -5.37 -0.59
C ARG A 514 -22.37 -6.25 -1.82
N LYS A 515 -23.40 -6.58 -2.58
CA LYS A 515 -23.27 -7.33 -3.83
C LYS A 515 -22.46 -6.57 -4.87
N HIS A 516 -22.77 -5.29 -5.07
CA HIS A 516 -22.05 -4.45 -6.03
C HIS A 516 -20.59 -4.21 -5.60
N ALA A 517 -20.32 -4.09 -4.29
CA ALA A 517 -18.96 -4.05 -3.77
C ALA A 517 -18.16 -5.31 -4.14
N ASP A 518 -18.74 -6.49 -3.94
CA ASP A 518 -18.14 -7.78 -4.33
C ASP A 518 -17.89 -7.86 -5.84
N GLU A 519 -18.85 -7.46 -6.65
CA GLU A 519 -18.73 -7.44 -8.11
C GLU A 519 -17.61 -6.52 -8.60
N LEU A 520 -17.47 -5.33 -8.00
CA LEU A 520 -16.38 -4.42 -8.30
C LEU A 520 -15.02 -5.03 -7.95
N SER A 521 -14.90 -5.65 -6.79
CA SER A 521 -13.64 -6.26 -6.34
C SER A 521 -13.12 -7.32 -7.31
N LYS A 522 -14.01 -8.07 -7.96
CA LYS A 522 -13.63 -9.10 -8.94
C LYS A 522 -13.00 -8.53 -10.21
N LYS A 523 -13.27 -7.25 -10.53
CA LYS A 523 -12.63 -6.55 -11.65
C LYS A 523 -11.22 -6.07 -11.32
N ALA A 524 -10.84 -6.10 -10.05
CA ALA A 524 -9.51 -5.72 -9.56
C ALA A 524 -8.63 -6.92 -9.17
N LEU A 525 -8.99 -8.13 -9.58
CA LEU A 525 -8.15 -9.31 -9.34
C LEU A 525 -6.87 -9.23 -10.19
N TRP A 526 -5.79 -9.84 -9.70
CA TRP A 526 -4.54 -9.91 -10.46
C TRP A 526 -4.70 -10.58 -11.82
N SER A 527 -5.61 -11.55 -11.95
CA SER A 527 -5.98 -12.16 -13.24
C SER A 527 -6.52 -11.13 -14.25
N GLU A 528 -7.12 -10.05 -13.79
CA GLU A 528 -7.61 -8.95 -14.64
C GLU A 528 -6.51 -7.90 -14.90
N PHE A 529 -5.75 -7.54 -13.88
CA PHE A 529 -4.77 -6.46 -13.97
C PHE A 529 -3.42 -6.86 -14.56
N ILE A 530 -3.11 -8.15 -14.61
CA ILE A 530 -1.84 -8.64 -15.18
C ILE A 530 -1.64 -8.23 -16.64
N LYS A 531 -2.71 -8.00 -17.38
CA LYS A 531 -2.66 -7.54 -18.78
C LYS A 531 -1.86 -6.24 -18.96
N TYR A 532 -1.93 -5.33 -17.99
CA TYR A 532 -1.18 -4.06 -18.05
C TYR A 532 0.32 -4.30 -17.89
N TYR A 533 0.72 -5.29 -17.12
CA TYR A 533 2.13 -5.72 -17.03
C TYR A 533 2.61 -6.28 -18.36
N TYR A 534 1.79 -7.06 -19.07
CA TYR A 534 2.15 -7.55 -20.39
C TYR A 534 2.32 -6.42 -21.41
N GLU A 535 1.54 -5.35 -21.33
CA GLU A 535 1.73 -4.14 -22.13
C GLU A 535 3.08 -3.48 -21.83
N ALA A 536 3.42 -3.34 -20.54
CA ALA A 536 4.70 -2.78 -20.12
C ALA A 536 5.89 -3.63 -20.61
N TYR A 537 5.79 -4.95 -20.52
CA TYR A 537 6.82 -5.86 -21.06
C TYR A 537 6.99 -5.70 -22.56
N ASP A 538 5.89 -5.62 -23.33
CA ASP A 538 5.93 -5.42 -24.78
C ASP A 538 6.64 -4.10 -25.14
N ILE A 539 6.31 -3.01 -24.48
CA ILE A 539 6.94 -1.69 -24.70
C ILE A 539 8.45 -1.77 -24.43
N ALA A 540 8.83 -2.31 -23.28
CA ALA A 540 10.24 -2.40 -22.89
C ALA A 540 11.05 -3.28 -23.85
N LEU A 541 10.51 -4.41 -24.25
CA LEU A 541 11.17 -5.34 -25.18
C LEU A 541 11.32 -4.74 -26.57
N ARG A 542 10.31 -4.04 -27.07
CA ARG A 542 10.39 -3.36 -28.38
C ARG A 542 11.49 -2.30 -28.39
N LYS A 543 11.53 -1.46 -27.36
CA LYS A 543 12.58 -0.42 -27.26
C LYS A 543 13.98 -1.03 -27.15
N ALA A 544 14.14 -2.13 -26.41
CA ALA A 544 15.42 -2.84 -26.36
C ALA A 544 15.82 -3.43 -27.73
N GLU A 545 14.90 -4.07 -28.45
CA GLU A 545 15.16 -4.61 -29.77
C GLU A 545 15.52 -3.49 -30.79
N GLU A 546 14.81 -2.37 -30.75
CA GLU A 546 15.11 -1.19 -31.62
C GLU A 546 16.48 -0.61 -31.31
N ARG A 547 16.84 -0.48 -30.04
CA ARG A 547 18.16 -0.01 -29.59
C ARG A 547 19.28 -0.93 -30.09
N MET A 548 19.08 -2.24 -30.06
CA MET A 548 20.09 -3.19 -30.56
C MET A 548 20.22 -3.17 -32.06
N LYS A 549 19.13 -2.97 -32.80
CA LYS A 549 19.17 -2.80 -34.28
C LYS A 549 19.92 -1.52 -34.69
N ALA A 550 19.77 -0.43 -33.94
CA ALA A 550 20.45 0.82 -34.21
C ALA A 550 21.97 0.77 -33.98
N LYS A 551 22.45 -0.22 -33.20
CA LYS A 551 23.89 -0.46 -32.95
C LYS A 551 24.56 -1.40 -33.98
N GLN A 552 23.78 -2.09 -34.81
CA GLN A 552 24.24 -2.92 -35.93
C GLN A 552 24.38 -2.12 -37.19
#